data_b19affe7ddb8c00a1858aba076bad549
#
_entry.id   b19affe7ddb8c00a1858aba076bad549
#
_cell.length_a   1.000
_cell.length_b   1.000
_cell.length_c   1.000
_cell.angle_alpha   90.00
_cell.angle_beta   90.00
_cell.angle_gamma   90.00
#
_symmetry.space_group_name_H-M   'P 1'
#
loop_
_entity.id
_entity.type
_entity.pdbx_description
1 polymer ?
#
loop_
_entity_poly.entity_id
_entity_poly.type
_entity_poly.pdbx_seq_one_letter_code
_entity_poly.pdbx_strand_id
1 'polypeptide(L)'
;MVLPLALAGWMPIASEVEAVTFSEHFVSTSAPQPSGVVAADVDGDGDTDVVTAEYSLNGVAWYENDGASPPAWTKHIVDPSAAGPITVAVGDVDRDGDVDIFSANFNDEGIAVYENSGPPSSSWTKRVISNFWGDPWAVDAADVDGDGDIDGIGGLTNSICGPPLVCVGVEWYENDGATPPAFIIRAVSAGLVGASSVRAADVDGDGDADILSVDTANDRVLWFENDGAHPPAWKERVITTTVDDPWSVFSADLDRDGDTDILSASAEDDRVTWHENDGASPPSWTTRTIAAGRDGAISVFAADLDADGDPDVIAGSWWDSTLAWYESDGGAPPAFTEHMIATCGGPEGIFAARIDGDADIDVLCAANPANKVHLFENEENFSDADGDGVRDELDCAPGNAAAFAVPREVQDLRFLSPTELAWGTAAPSSGSGAAYDLVGGSLAGLPVGSSPGEACLGAGLPGTRSSAVAAPPSRAGFFYLVRAANGCGVGAYGADSAGAARVSVACP
;
A
#
# COMPACT_ATOMS: atom_id res chain seq x y z
N MET A 1 -4.91 -48.62 -48.02
CA MET A 1 -5.26 -47.20 -48.14
C MET A 1 -5.69 -46.78 -46.71
N VAL A 2 -4.74 -46.24 -45.97
CA VAL A 2 -4.92 -45.83 -44.55
C VAL A 2 -4.92 -44.30 -44.54
N LEU A 3 -6.05 -43.70 -44.23
CA LEU A 3 -6.18 -42.27 -44.01
C LEU A 3 -5.54 -41.90 -42.64
N PRO A 4 -4.78 -40.82 -42.54
CA PRO A 4 -4.33 -40.30 -41.27
C PRO A 4 -5.46 -39.55 -40.56
N LEU A 5 -5.71 -39.87 -39.25
CA LEU A 5 -6.49 -39.03 -38.36
C LEU A 5 -5.77 -37.70 -38.15
N ALA A 6 -6.45 -36.62 -38.47
CA ALA A 6 -6.02 -35.29 -38.10
C ALA A 6 -6.29 -35.09 -36.59
N LEU A 7 -5.25 -34.93 -35.82
CA LEU A 7 -5.29 -34.39 -34.45
C LEU A 7 -5.72 -32.93 -34.57
N ALA A 8 -6.96 -32.64 -34.19
CA ALA A 8 -7.39 -31.27 -33.92
C ALA A 8 -6.59 -30.78 -32.69
N GLY A 9 -5.60 -29.89 -32.91
CA GLY A 9 -4.94 -29.18 -31.85
C GLY A 9 -5.96 -28.29 -31.15
N TRP A 10 -6.13 -28.46 -29.88
CA TRP A 10 -6.73 -27.45 -29.03
C TRP A 10 -5.77 -26.25 -29.05
N MET A 11 -6.17 -25.19 -29.74
CA MET A 11 -5.64 -23.87 -29.43
C MET A 11 -6.24 -23.47 -28.09
N PRO A 12 -5.47 -23.02 -27.12
CA PRO A 12 -6.04 -22.32 -26.01
C PRO A 12 -6.80 -21.12 -26.58
N ILE A 13 -8.07 -20.98 -26.25
CA ILE A 13 -8.80 -19.75 -26.41
C ILE A 13 -8.10 -18.83 -25.40
N ALA A 14 -7.24 -17.92 -25.90
CA ALA A 14 -6.88 -16.77 -25.10
C ALA A 14 -8.24 -16.08 -24.80
N SER A 15 -8.67 -16.07 -23.57
CA SER A 15 -9.69 -15.14 -23.12
C SER A 15 -9.09 -13.76 -23.45
N GLU A 16 -9.71 -13.02 -24.38
CA GLU A 16 -9.43 -11.58 -24.46
C GLU A 16 -9.87 -11.07 -23.09
N VAL A 17 -8.92 -10.71 -22.23
CA VAL A 17 -9.17 -9.91 -21.06
C VAL A 17 -9.74 -8.60 -21.63
N GLU A 18 -10.98 -8.27 -21.32
CA GLU A 18 -11.54 -6.97 -21.70
C GLU A 18 -10.67 -5.92 -21.01
N ALA A 19 -10.22 -4.94 -21.77
CA ALA A 19 -9.33 -3.91 -21.24
C ALA A 19 -10.15 -3.00 -20.33
N VAL A 20 -9.66 -2.75 -19.12
CA VAL A 20 -10.23 -1.79 -18.16
C VAL A 20 -10.56 -0.47 -18.88
N THR A 21 -11.79 0.00 -18.73
CA THR A 21 -12.26 1.23 -19.33
C THR A 21 -12.74 2.19 -18.24
N PHE A 22 -12.39 3.47 -18.38
CA PHE A 22 -12.75 4.50 -17.41
C PHE A 22 -13.73 5.51 -18.00
N SER A 23 -14.78 5.84 -17.24
CA SER A 23 -15.65 6.98 -17.48
C SER A 23 -15.21 8.18 -16.66
N GLU A 24 -15.12 9.36 -17.30
CA GLU A 24 -14.76 10.59 -16.61
C GLU A 24 -15.98 11.24 -15.98
N HIS A 25 -15.96 11.40 -14.66
CA HIS A 25 -16.89 12.18 -13.86
C HIS A 25 -16.14 13.27 -13.08
N PHE A 26 -16.89 14.19 -12.46
CA PHE A 26 -16.28 15.25 -11.69
C PHE A 26 -16.84 15.27 -10.27
N VAL A 27 -15.95 15.09 -9.31
CA VAL A 27 -16.25 15.42 -7.91
C VAL A 27 -16.45 16.94 -7.81
N SER A 28 -15.60 17.71 -8.48
CA SER A 28 -15.74 19.16 -8.55
C SER A 28 -15.14 19.73 -9.84
N THR A 29 -15.87 20.69 -10.45
CA THR A 29 -15.36 21.50 -11.58
C THR A 29 -14.88 22.90 -11.16
N SER A 30 -14.83 23.15 -9.85
CA SER A 30 -14.49 24.46 -9.28
C SER A 30 -13.73 24.35 -7.96
N ALA A 31 -12.98 23.30 -7.74
CA ALA A 31 -12.03 23.13 -6.64
C ALA A 31 -10.81 24.00 -6.89
N PRO A 32 -10.48 25.01 -6.07
CA PRO A 32 -9.48 25.99 -6.42
C PRO A 32 -8.06 25.48 -6.18
N GLN A 33 -7.36 25.09 -7.25
CA GLN A 33 -6.05 24.47 -7.23
C GLN A 33 -5.99 23.29 -6.22
N PRO A 34 -6.76 22.22 -6.46
CA PRO A 34 -6.70 21.07 -5.60
C PRO A 34 -5.33 20.38 -5.78
N SER A 35 -4.63 20.13 -4.68
CA SER A 35 -3.30 19.51 -4.68
C SER A 35 -3.31 18.13 -4.06
N GLY A 36 -3.96 17.96 -2.92
CA GLY A 36 -4.15 16.66 -2.26
C GLY A 36 -5.58 16.14 -2.40
N VAL A 37 -5.74 14.84 -2.57
CA VAL A 37 -7.02 14.13 -2.57
C VAL A 37 -6.88 12.80 -1.87
N VAL A 38 -7.86 12.46 -1.02
CA VAL A 38 -8.01 11.14 -0.39
C VAL A 38 -9.50 10.79 -0.31
N ALA A 39 -9.81 9.53 -0.07
CA ALA A 39 -11.19 9.05 0.06
C ALA A 39 -11.40 8.38 1.42
N ALA A 40 -12.55 8.61 2.04
CA ALA A 40 -13.00 7.99 3.28
C ALA A 40 -14.51 8.22 3.47
N ASP A 41 -15.18 7.38 4.26
CA ASP A 41 -16.57 7.62 4.73
C ASP A 41 -16.52 8.65 5.88
N VAL A 42 -16.70 9.93 5.54
CA VAL A 42 -16.47 11.07 6.46
C VAL A 42 -17.66 11.30 7.38
N ASP A 43 -18.88 11.01 6.93
CA ASP A 43 -20.08 11.23 7.72
C ASP A 43 -20.70 9.95 8.30
N GLY A 44 -20.09 8.80 8.04
CA GLY A 44 -20.47 7.52 8.63
C GLY A 44 -21.72 6.91 8.01
N ASP A 45 -22.09 7.29 6.79
CA ASP A 45 -23.30 6.80 6.12
C ASP A 45 -23.05 5.53 5.28
N GLY A 46 -21.79 5.16 5.07
CA GLY A 46 -21.34 3.96 4.40
C GLY A 46 -20.93 4.18 2.95
N ASP A 47 -21.07 5.40 2.41
CA ASP A 47 -20.62 5.78 1.08
C ASP A 47 -19.25 6.44 1.15
N THR A 48 -18.40 6.21 0.16
CA THR A 48 -17.04 6.75 0.18
C THR A 48 -17.04 8.20 -0.31
N ASP A 49 -16.65 9.13 0.57
CA ASP A 49 -16.52 10.56 0.29
C ASP A 49 -15.11 10.93 -0.19
N VAL A 50 -14.96 12.17 -0.66
CA VAL A 50 -13.66 12.70 -1.14
C VAL A 50 -13.23 13.91 -0.31
N VAL A 51 -12.03 13.86 0.27
CA VAL A 51 -11.42 14.98 1.00
C VAL A 51 -10.34 15.63 0.14
N THR A 52 -10.29 16.98 0.12
CA THR A 52 -9.36 17.74 -0.71
C THR A 52 -8.64 18.85 0.02
N ALA A 53 -7.38 19.06 -0.35
CA ALA A 53 -6.62 20.28 -0.08
C ALA A 53 -6.80 21.24 -1.25
N GLU A 54 -7.34 22.46 -1.01
CA GLU A 54 -7.59 23.49 -2.03
C GLU A 54 -6.68 24.70 -1.82
N TYR A 55 -5.50 24.69 -2.45
CA TYR A 55 -4.41 25.62 -2.20
C TYR A 55 -4.80 27.10 -2.35
N SER A 56 -5.46 27.47 -3.46
CA SER A 56 -5.65 28.91 -3.79
C SER A 56 -6.70 29.65 -2.97
N LEU A 57 -7.72 28.96 -2.45
CA LEU A 57 -8.74 29.57 -1.58
C LEU A 57 -8.51 29.27 -0.10
N ASN A 58 -7.33 28.70 0.23
CA ASN A 58 -6.97 28.38 1.59
C ASN A 58 -8.03 27.50 2.28
N GLY A 59 -8.45 26.42 1.61
CA GLY A 59 -9.54 25.57 2.07
C GLY A 59 -9.20 24.11 2.18
N VAL A 60 -9.57 23.49 3.30
CA VAL A 60 -9.78 22.04 3.38
C VAL A 60 -11.27 21.81 3.21
N ALA A 61 -11.65 20.93 2.31
CA ALA A 61 -13.03 20.59 2.01
C ALA A 61 -13.22 19.09 1.86
N TRP A 62 -14.44 18.61 2.09
CA TRP A 62 -14.86 17.30 1.70
C TRP A 62 -16.11 17.35 0.83
N TYR A 63 -16.31 16.35 0.04
CA TYR A 63 -17.42 16.21 -0.89
C TYR A 63 -18.16 14.93 -0.52
N GLU A 64 -19.36 15.13 0.02
CA GLU A 64 -20.31 14.08 0.39
C GLU A 64 -20.79 13.36 -0.87
N ASN A 65 -20.67 12.06 -0.88
CA ASN A 65 -21.21 11.14 -1.86
C ASN A 65 -22.67 10.84 -1.50
N ASP A 66 -23.58 10.81 -2.45
CA ASP A 66 -25.00 10.51 -2.19
C ASP A 66 -25.36 9.02 -2.36
N GLY A 67 -24.32 8.15 -2.55
CA GLY A 67 -24.49 6.71 -2.76
C GLY A 67 -25.14 6.31 -4.08
N ALA A 68 -25.25 7.22 -5.04
CA ALA A 68 -25.74 6.90 -6.38
C ALA A 68 -24.60 6.50 -7.31
N SER A 69 -24.88 5.69 -8.33
CA SER A 69 -23.95 5.43 -9.43
C SER A 69 -24.50 6.04 -10.74
N PRO A 70 -23.80 7.01 -11.38
CA PRO A 70 -22.63 7.72 -10.83
C PRO A 70 -23.00 8.62 -9.65
N PRO A 71 -22.05 8.91 -8.73
CA PRO A 71 -22.30 9.69 -7.52
C PRO A 71 -22.58 11.16 -7.80
N ALA A 72 -23.47 11.77 -6.98
CA ALA A 72 -23.67 13.20 -6.95
C ALA A 72 -23.09 13.82 -5.68
N TRP A 73 -22.31 14.87 -5.85
CA TRP A 73 -21.44 15.41 -4.82
C TRP A 73 -21.97 16.68 -4.16
N THR A 74 -21.93 16.71 -2.83
CA THR A 74 -22.22 17.91 -2.05
C THR A 74 -20.96 18.42 -1.34
N LYS A 75 -20.51 19.64 -1.68
CA LYS A 75 -19.30 20.21 -1.08
C LYS A 75 -19.56 20.75 0.32
N HIS A 76 -18.73 20.36 1.26
CA HIS A 76 -18.65 20.87 2.63
C HIS A 76 -17.27 21.49 2.89
N ILE A 77 -17.24 22.64 3.57
CA ILE A 77 -15.99 23.31 3.93
C ILE A 77 -15.63 22.90 5.35
N VAL A 78 -14.47 22.29 5.50
CA VAL A 78 -13.87 21.92 6.80
C VAL A 78 -13.22 23.16 7.42
N ASP A 79 -12.31 23.81 6.70
CA ASP A 79 -11.66 25.05 7.12
C ASP A 79 -11.51 26.02 5.94
N PRO A 80 -12.17 27.19 5.97
CA PRO A 80 -12.03 28.20 4.93
C PRO A 80 -10.78 29.07 5.09
N SER A 81 -9.91 28.79 6.09
CA SER A 81 -8.76 29.59 6.47
C SER A 81 -7.46 28.79 6.54
N ALA A 82 -7.44 27.54 6.10
CA ALA A 82 -6.22 26.73 5.98
C ALA A 82 -5.30 27.33 4.92
N ALA A 83 -4.23 28.01 5.33
CA ALA A 83 -3.42 28.81 4.41
C ALA A 83 -2.54 27.92 3.50
N GLY A 84 -3.00 27.73 2.27
CA GLY A 84 -2.31 26.95 1.25
C GLY A 84 -2.13 25.46 1.60
N PRO A 85 -3.22 24.72 1.87
CA PRO A 85 -3.11 23.30 2.11
C PRO A 85 -2.62 22.60 0.82
N ILE A 86 -1.64 21.68 0.97
CA ILE A 86 -1.04 20.91 -0.12
C ILE A 86 -1.52 19.47 -0.08
N THR A 87 -1.38 18.80 1.06
CA THR A 87 -1.84 17.42 1.23
C THR A 87 -2.78 17.29 2.40
N VAL A 88 -3.59 16.25 2.34
CA VAL A 88 -4.50 15.80 3.40
C VAL A 88 -4.29 14.32 3.66
N ALA A 89 -4.52 13.90 4.91
CA ALA A 89 -4.61 12.51 5.33
C ALA A 89 -5.78 12.34 6.28
N VAL A 90 -6.28 11.14 6.47
CA VAL A 90 -7.45 10.86 7.28
C VAL A 90 -7.18 9.76 8.31
N GLY A 91 -7.86 9.81 9.45
CA GLY A 91 -7.78 8.81 10.51
C GLY A 91 -8.63 9.21 11.71
N ASP A 92 -9.02 8.26 12.55
CA ASP A 92 -9.74 8.48 13.81
C ASP A 92 -8.73 8.84 14.91
N VAL A 93 -8.51 10.14 15.11
CA VAL A 93 -7.40 10.67 15.95
C VAL A 93 -7.76 10.65 17.44
N ASP A 94 -9.04 10.78 17.78
CA ASP A 94 -9.49 10.82 19.18
C ASP A 94 -10.27 9.57 19.62
N ARG A 95 -10.34 8.57 18.74
CA ARG A 95 -10.97 7.26 18.96
C ARG A 95 -12.47 7.34 19.25
N ASP A 96 -13.15 8.30 18.64
CA ASP A 96 -14.59 8.42 18.76
C ASP A 96 -15.37 7.67 17.68
N GLY A 97 -14.67 7.18 16.66
CA GLY A 97 -15.17 6.39 15.56
C GLY A 97 -15.51 7.22 14.32
N ASP A 98 -15.27 8.51 14.35
CA ASP A 98 -15.49 9.42 13.23
C ASP A 98 -14.15 9.72 12.52
N VAL A 99 -14.20 9.96 11.21
CA VAL A 99 -12.99 10.22 10.43
C VAL A 99 -12.56 11.67 10.60
N ASP A 100 -11.33 11.88 11.11
CA ASP A 100 -10.66 13.17 11.23
C ASP A 100 -9.73 13.43 10.05
N ILE A 101 -9.35 14.71 9.87
CA ILE A 101 -8.52 15.14 8.74
C ILE A 101 -7.24 15.81 9.24
N PHE A 102 -6.09 15.36 8.76
CA PHE A 102 -4.82 16.10 8.82
C PHE A 102 -4.62 16.95 7.58
N SER A 103 -3.97 18.11 7.71
CA SER A 103 -3.54 18.90 6.55
C SER A 103 -2.14 19.49 6.74
N ALA A 104 -1.36 19.47 5.66
CA ALA A 104 -0.12 20.23 5.54
C ALA A 104 -0.39 21.57 4.88
N ASN A 105 -0.18 22.68 5.62
CA ASN A 105 -0.56 24.05 5.22
C ASN A 105 0.71 24.87 4.92
N PHE A 106 1.06 24.99 3.66
CA PHE A 106 2.31 25.58 3.19
C PHE A 106 2.48 27.06 3.58
N ASN A 107 1.41 27.87 3.45
CA ASN A 107 1.49 29.33 3.65
C ASN A 107 1.39 29.78 5.11
N ASP A 108 0.85 28.98 6.01
CA ASP A 108 0.83 29.29 7.46
C ASP A 108 1.84 28.44 8.26
N GLU A 109 2.70 27.72 7.51
CA GLU A 109 3.86 26.98 8.03
C GLU A 109 3.45 25.96 9.11
N GLY A 110 2.30 25.28 8.95
CA GLY A 110 1.78 24.39 9.96
C GLY A 110 1.12 23.11 9.47
N ILE A 111 1.21 22.09 10.35
CA ILE A 111 0.34 20.90 10.27
C ILE A 111 -0.85 21.13 11.20
N ALA A 112 -2.04 20.85 10.71
CA ALA A 112 -3.27 20.92 11.49
C ALA A 112 -4.04 19.60 11.42
N VAL A 113 -4.76 19.29 12.50
CA VAL A 113 -5.81 18.26 12.52
C VAL A 113 -7.16 18.94 12.71
N TYR A 114 -8.16 18.39 12.07
CA TYR A 114 -9.55 18.79 12.16
C TYR A 114 -10.33 17.61 12.73
N GLU A 115 -10.69 17.70 14.02
CA GLU A 115 -11.51 16.70 14.69
C GLU A 115 -12.95 16.82 14.20
N ASN A 116 -13.50 15.71 13.71
CA ASN A 116 -14.90 15.57 13.32
C ASN A 116 -15.72 15.28 14.58
N SER A 117 -16.91 15.83 14.68
CA SER A 117 -17.84 15.56 15.78
C SER A 117 -18.88 14.49 15.43
N GLY A 118 -18.76 13.91 14.24
CA GLY A 118 -19.64 12.89 13.73
C GLY A 118 -21.08 13.33 13.38
N PRO A 119 -21.86 12.36 12.86
CA PRO A 119 -23.23 12.61 12.45
C PRO A 119 -24.16 12.98 13.64
N PRO A 120 -25.26 13.70 13.43
CA PRO A 120 -25.85 14.04 12.11
C PRO A 120 -25.35 15.36 11.50
N SER A 121 -24.40 16.03 12.09
CA SER A 121 -23.84 17.27 11.57
C SER A 121 -22.37 17.32 11.88
N SER A 122 -21.53 16.89 10.95
CA SER A 122 -20.08 16.97 11.05
C SER A 122 -19.67 18.43 11.29
N SER A 123 -19.23 18.72 12.51
CA SER A 123 -18.62 20.00 12.87
C SER A 123 -17.15 19.78 13.20
N TRP A 124 -16.31 20.68 12.74
CA TRP A 124 -14.86 20.50 12.78
C TRP A 124 -14.22 21.36 13.85
N THR A 125 -13.35 20.74 14.65
CA THR A 125 -12.52 21.44 15.62
C THR A 125 -11.07 21.46 15.15
N LYS A 126 -10.59 22.62 14.69
CA LYS A 126 -9.19 22.78 14.24
C LYS A 126 -8.24 22.78 15.42
N ARG A 127 -7.18 21.97 15.33
CA ARG A 127 -5.99 22.03 16.18
C ARG A 127 -4.74 22.21 15.30
N VAL A 128 -3.96 23.21 15.59
CA VAL A 128 -2.65 23.39 14.97
C VAL A 128 -1.66 22.57 15.78
N ILE A 129 -1.09 21.54 15.17
CA ILE A 129 -0.15 20.61 15.80
C ILE A 129 1.26 21.21 15.76
N SER A 130 1.66 21.70 14.60
CA SER A 130 2.97 22.32 14.37
C SER A 130 2.76 23.70 13.75
N ASN A 131 3.52 24.68 14.24
CA ASN A 131 3.58 26.03 13.67
C ASN A 131 5.03 26.48 13.51
N PHE A 132 5.94 25.52 13.30
CA PHE A 132 7.37 25.80 13.14
C PHE A 132 7.73 26.20 11.69
N TRP A 133 8.91 26.82 11.57
CA TRP A 133 9.48 27.32 10.32
C TRP A 133 9.96 26.16 9.45
N GLY A 134 9.18 25.80 8.44
CA GLY A 134 9.55 24.77 7.47
C GLY A 134 8.35 24.40 6.62
N ASP A 135 8.26 24.95 5.43
CA ASP A 135 7.14 24.79 4.49
C ASP A 135 6.62 23.33 4.44
N PRO A 136 5.57 22.96 5.19
CA PRO A 136 5.04 21.60 5.18
C PRO A 136 4.39 21.31 3.82
N TRP A 137 4.80 20.21 3.23
CA TRP A 137 4.33 19.78 1.91
C TRP A 137 3.50 18.50 1.98
N ALA A 138 3.95 17.56 2.79
CA ALA A 138 3.30 16.27 2.93
C ALA A 138 2.80 16.02 4.35
N VAL A 139 1.71 15.30 4.48
CA VAL A 139 1.21 14.73 5.74
C VAL A 139 0.70 13.32 5.49
N ASP A 140 0.94 12.43 6.46
CA ASP A 140 0.35 11.10 6.55
C ASP A 140 -0.14 10.85 7.97
N ALA A 141 -0.99 9.83 8.14
CA ALA A 141 -1.63 9.48 9.41
C ALA A 141 -1.52 7.97 9.65
N ALA A 142 -0.89 7.57 10.75
CA ALA A 142 -0.72 6.17 11.11
C ALA A 142 -0.43 6.02 12.62
N ASP A 143 -0.65 4.83 13.18
CA ASP A 143 -0.15 4.43 14.50
C ASP A 143 1.34 4.07 14.35
N VAL A 144 2.21 5.04 14.63
CA VAL A 144 3.66 4.94 14.35
C VAL A 144 4.41 4.19 15.45
N ASP A 145 3.96 4.29 16.70
CA ASP A 145 4.63 3.63 17.81
C ASP A 145 3.87 2.42 18.39
N GLY A 146 2.79 2.01 17.69
CA GLY A 146 2.06 0.79 18.01
C GLY A 146 1.23 0.85 19.30
N ASP A 147 0.91 2.07 19.81
CA ASP A 147 0.13 2.26 21.02
C ASP A 147 -1.39 2.28 20.74
N GLY A 148 -1.76 2.30 19.48
CA GLY A 148 -3.11 2.26 18.94
C GLY A 148 -3.74 3.63 18.73
N ASP A 149 -3.02 4.73 18.94
CA ASP A 149 -3.45 6.09 18.62
C ASP A 149 -2.96 6.48 17.23
N ILE A 150 -3.77 7.21 16.48
CA ILE A 150 -3.34 7.71 15.17
C ILE A 150 -2.48 8.94 15.35
N ASP A 151 -1.24 8.83 14.90
CA ASP A 151 -0.24 9.89 14.87
C ASP A 151 -0.25 10.64 13.53
N GLY A 152 0.40 11.80 13.51
CA GLY A 152 0.69 12.52 12.28
C GLY A 152 2.16 12.38 11.87
N ILE A 153 2.42 12.33 10.56
CA ILE A 153 3.76 12.38 9.98
C ILE A 153 3.82 13.57 9.03
N GLY A 154 4.81 14.46 9.16
CA GLY A 154 4.94 15.64 8.33
C GLY A 154 6.24 15.65 7.52
N GLY A 155 6.13 15.95 6.21
CA GLY A 155 7.23 16.21 5.32
C GLY A 155 7.43 17.73 5.09
N LEU A 156 8.65 18.24 5.30
CA LEU A 156 9.00 19.66 5.22
C LEU A 156 9.97 19.87 4.05
N THR A 157 9.65 20.81 3.17
CA THR A 157 10.47 21.06 1.97
C THR A 157 11.54 22.14 2.16
N ASN A 158 11.36 23.04 3.13
CA ASN A 158 12.30 24.13 3.37
C ASN A 158 12.66 24.18 4.85
N SER A 159 13.71 23.48 5.23
CA SER A 159 14.21 23.54 6.60
C SER A 159 15.04 24.80 6.83
N ILE A 160 14.45 25.87 7.39
CA ILE A 160 15.19 27.01 7.87
C ILE A 160 15.96 26.61 9.13
N CYS A 161 17.25 26.33 8.94
CA CYS A 161 18.14 25.92 10.01
C CYS A 161 18.66 27.15 10.77
N GLY A 162 18.21 27.37 11.99
CA GLY A 162 18.76 28.38 12.90
C GLY A 162 19.37 27.75 14.15
N PRO A 163 20.52 28.24 14.66
CA PRO A 163 21.03 27.73 15.93
C PRO A 163 20.05 28.02 17.09
N PRO A 164 19.69 27.04 17.95
CA PRO A 164 20.26 25.71 18.06
C PRO A 164 19.47 24.58 17.31
N LEU A 165 18.62 24.92 16.35
CA LEU A 165 17.72 23.99 15.70
C LEU A 165 18.45 23.20 14.61
N VAL A 166 18.27 21.90 14.65
CA VAL A 166 18.63 20.97 13.59
C VAL A 166 17.61 21.17 12.46
N CYS A 167 18.06 21.17 11.19
CA CYS A 167 17.12 21.13 10.07
C CYS A 167 16.37 19.79 10.11
N VAL A 168 15.07 19.86 10.18
CA VAL A 168 14.22 18.64 10.20
C VAL A 168 13.45 18.63 8.89
N GLY A 169 13.57 17.54 8.13
CA GLY A 169 12.81 17.33 6.89
C GLY A 169 11.58 16.44 7.12
N VAL A 170 11.65 15.54 8.12
CA VAL A 170 10.51 14.70 8.52
C VAL A 170 10.30 14.81 10.02
N GLU A 171 9.07 15.09 10.39
CA GLU A 171 8.61 15.16 11.79
C GLU A 171 7.54 14.09 12.05
N TRP A 172 7.54 13.55 13.24
CA TRP A 172 6.48 12.71 13.78
C TRP A 172 5.75 13.47 14.90
N TYR A 173 4.45 13.47 14.85
CA TYR A 173 3.55 14.11 15.79
C TYR A 173 2.85 13.03 16.61
N GLU A 174 3.53 12.60 17.69
CA GLU A 174 3.03 11.56 18.59
C GLU A 174 1.76 12.03 19.28
N ASN A 175 0.67 11.30 19.10
CA ASN A 175 -0.60 11.49 19.78
C ASN A 175 -0.50 10.90 21.18
N ASP A 176 -1.03 11.58 22.21
CA ASP A 176 -0.97 11.10 23.60
C ASP A 176 -2.19 10.26 24.01
N GLY A 177 -3.08 9.95 23.07
CA GLY A 177 -4.30 9.17 23.27
C GLY A 177 -5.33 9.82 24.20
N ALA A 178 -5.15 11.10 24.55
CA ALA A 178 -6.12 11.80 25.37
C ALA A 178 -7.29 12.33 24.53
N THR A 179 -8.45 12.52 25.15
CA THR A 179 -9.59 13.19 24.52
C THR A 179 -9.84 14.51 25.27
N PRO A 180 -9.55 15.66 24.66
CA PRO A 180 -9.03 15.87 23.29
C PRO A 180 -7.54 15.49 23.15
N PRO A 181 -7.09 15.08 21.95
CA PRO A 181 -5.71 14.64 21.71
C PRO A 181 -4.70 15.79 21.87
N ALA A 182 -3.51 15.46 22.35
CA ALA A 182 -2.39 16.38 22.41
C ALA A 182 -1.17 15.73 21.74
N PHE A 183 -0.45 16.53 20.93
CA PHE A 183 0.63 16.02 20.09
C PHE A 183 2.00 16.43 20.61
N ILE A 184 2.94 15.48 20.64
CA ILE A 184 4.34 15.72 20.94
C ILE A 184 5.14 15.71 19.64
N ILE A 185 5.81 16.84 19.31
CA ILE A 185 6.59 16.94 18.07
C ILE A 185 7.95 16.27 18.28
N ARG A 186 8.27 15.31 17.40
CA ARG A 186 9.53 14.59 17.39
C ARG A 186 10.22 14.69 16.04
N ALA A 187 11.51 14.98 16.03
CA ALA A 187 12.30 14.95 14.81
C ALA A 187 12.62 13.51 14.42
N VAL A 188 12.28 13.12 13.20
CA VAL A 188 12.64 11.84 12.60
C VAL A 188 13.95 11.96 11.85
N SER A 189 14.09 12.98 11.02
CA SER A 189 15.30 13.23 10.23
C SER A 189 16.06 14.45 10.67
N ALA A 190 17.38 14.46 10.41
CA ALA A 190 18.23 15.62 10.59
C ALA A 190 18.94 15.92 9.26
N GLY A 191 18.61 17.07 8.63
CA GLY A 191 19.32 17.55 7.42
C GLY A 191 18.73 17.06 6.09
N LEU A 192 17.55 16.45 6.09
CA LEU A 192 16.81 16.18 4.87
C LEU A 192 16.18 17.47 4.36
N VAL A 193 16.21 17.70 3.04
CA VAL A 193 15.68 18.91 2.40
C VAL A 193 14.79 18.51 1.24
N GLY A 194 13.52 18.94 1.28
CA GLY A 194 12.58 18.60 0.21
C GLY A 194 11.84 17.28 0.44
N ALA A 195 11.34 17.03 1.66
CA ALA A 195 10.45 15.92 1.94
C ALA A 195 9.06 16.21 1.37
N SER A 196 8.90 16.06 0.04
CA SER A 196 7.63 16.32 -0.67
C SER A 196 6.61 15.18 -0.53
N SER A 197 7.04 14.02 -0.04
CA SER A 197 6.18 12.86 0.25
C SER A 197 6.65 12.17 1.51
N VAL A 198 5.71 11.75 2.35
CA VAL A 198 5.94 10.89 3.52
C VAL A 198 4.85 9.81 3.55
N ARG A 199 5.22 8.59 3.99
CA ARG A 199 4.30 7.47 4.19
C ARG A 199 4.76 6.61 5.35
N ALA A 200 3.81 6.07 6.10
CA ALA A 200 4.06 5.01 7.06
C ALA A 200 3.95 3.64 6.39
N ALA A 201 4.89 2.74 6.66
CA ALA A 201 4.85 1.35 6.21
C ALA A 201 5.82 0.50 7.04
N ASP A 202 5.52 -0.77 7.25
CA ASP A 202 6.49 -1.77 7.76
C ASP A 202 7.37 -2.20 6.58
N VAL A 203 8.57 -1.60 6.47
CA VAL A 203 9.46 -1.75 5.31
C VAL A 203 10.37 -2.98 5.44
N ASP A 204 10.75 -3.36 6.65
CA ASP A 204 11.66 -4.50 6.87
C ASP A 204 10.97 -5.73 7.50
N GLY A 205 9.63 -5.68 7.60
CA GLY A 205 8.82 -6.82 8.00
C GLY A 205 8.93 -7.16 9.49
N ASP A 206 9.39 -6.22 10.34
CA ASP A 206 9.57 -6.46 11.76
C ASP A 206 8.31 -6.19 12.61
N GLY A 207 7.30 -5.55 12.02
CA GLY A 207 5.99 -5.27 12.59
C GLY A 207 5.86 -3.87 13.18
N ASP A 208 6.91 -3.06 13.12
CA ASP A 208 6.91 -1.66 13.56
C ASP A 208 6.73 -0.74 12.34
N ALA A 209 5.97 0.35 12.48
CA ALA A 209 5.75 1.26 11.37
C ALA A 209 6.97 2.16 11.14
N ASP A 210 7.59 2.03 9.97
CA ASP A 210 8.67 2.88 9.49
C ASP A 210 8.12 4.11 8.76
N ILE A 211 8.98 5.07 8.46
CA ILE A 211 8.59 6.25 7.69
C ILE A 211 9.39 6.32 6.38
N LEU A 212 8.68 6.23 5.25
CA LEU A 212 9.21 6.46 3.91
C LEU A 212 9.22 7.96 3.59
N SER A 213 10.22 8.42 2.83
CA SER A 213 10.26 9.78 2.31
C SER A 213 11.13 9.92 1.06
N VAL A 214 11.03 11.05 0.41
CA VAL A 214 11.95 11.52 -0.63
C VAL A 214 12.81 12.66 -0.11
N ASP A 215 13.96 12.87 -0.74
CA ASP A 215 14.84 14.01 -0.57
C ASP A 215 15.08 14.62 -1.95
N THR A 216 14.15 15.48 -2.38
CA THR A 216 14.15 16.06 -3.72
C THR A 216 15.44 16.84 -4.03
N ALA A 217 16.00 17.49 -3.01
CA ALA A 217 17.22 18.30 -3.17
C ALA A 217 18.50 17.47 -3.33
N ASN A 218 18.49 16.20 -2.96
CA ASN A 218 19.66 15.30 -3.03
C ASN A 218 19.38 14.01 -3.84
N ASP A 219 18.29 13.99 -4.61
CA ASP A 219 17.96 12.90 -5.53
C ASP A 219 17.91 11.53 -4.84
N ARG A 220 17.22 11.44 -3.69
CA ARG A 220 17.17 10.21 -2.91
C ARG A 220 15.73 9.77 -2.61
N VAL A 221 15.51 8.46 -2.65
CA VAL A 221 14.41 7.79 -1.96
C VAL A 221 14.98 7.09 -0.75
N LEU A 222 14.35 7.24 0.40
CA LEU A 222 14.86 6.77 1.67
C LEU A 222 13.74 6.40 2.65
N TRP A 223 14.10 5.71 3.71
CA TRP A 223 13.21 5.40 4.81
C TRP A 223 13.93 5.55 6.15
N PHE A 224 13.15 5.70 7.20
CA PHE A 224 13.62 5.79 8.57
C PHE A 224 13.13 4.55 9.31
N GLU A 225 14.07 3.63 9.58
CA GLU A 225 13.83 2.41 10.35
C GLU A 225 13.44 2.78 11.78
N ASN A 226 12.27 2.28 12.19
CA ASN A 226 11.78 2.30 13.57
C ASN A 226 12.45 1.15 14.33
N ASP A 227 12.92 1.37 15.55
CA ASP A 227 13.57 0.32 16.36
C ASP A 227 12.62 -0.37 17.35
N GLY A 228 11.30 -0.10 17.24
CA GLY A 228 10.26 -0.63 18.11
C GLY A 228 10.31 -0.16 19.56
N ALA A 229 11.13 0.85 19.86
CA ALA A 229 11.15 1.46 21.20
C ALA A 229 10.05 2.53 21.35
N HIS A 230 9.63 2.81 22.57
CA HIS A 230 8.70 3.89 22.88
C HIS A 230 9.38 5.00 23.70
N PRO A 231 9.63 6.20 23.14
CA PRO A 231 9.50 6.54 21.71
C PRO A 231 10.58 5.86 20.85
N PRO A 232 10.30 5.66 19.53
CA PRO A 232 11.25 5.03 18.62
C PRO A 232 12.52 5.85 18.42
N ALA A 233 13.63 5.14 18.15
CA ALA A 233 14.86 5.74 17.68
C ALA A 233 15.02 5.45 16.18
N TRP A 234 15.07 6.51 15.39
CA TRP A 234 15.05 6.45 13.95
C TRP A 234 16.43 6.24 13.35
N LYS A 235 16.50 5.43 12.31
CA LYS A 235 17.73 5.19 11.56
C LYS A 235 17.52 5.39 10.06
N GLU A 236 18.14 6.45 9.52
CA GLU A 236 18.08 6.73 8.09
C GLU A 236 18.69 5.60 7.26
N ARG A 237 17.95 5.18 6.24
CA ARG A 237 18.33 4.17 5.25
C ARG A 237 18.01 4.69 3.85
N VAL A 238 18.98 4.57 2.94
CA VAL A 238 18.81 4.99 1.54
C VAL A 238 18.39 3.80 0.71
N ILE A 239 17.27 3.95 -0.01
CA ILE A 239 16.78 2.97 -0.98
C ILE A 239 17.51 3.15 -2.29
N THR A 240 17.52 4.38 -2.83
CA THR A 240 18.21 4.71 -4.08
C THR A 240 18.72 6.15 -4.12
N THR A 241 19.72 6.38 -4.96
CA THR A 241 20.24 7.71 -5.37
C THR A 241 20.32 7.81 -6.88
N THR A 242 19.51 7.02 -7.60
CA THR A 242 19.51 6.95 -9.07
C THR A 242 18.26 7.56 -9.70
N VAL A 243 17.48 8.27 -8.92
CA VAL A 243 16.34 9.10 -9.31
C VAL A 243 16.77 10.56 -9.42
N ASP A 244 16.03 11.40 -10.12
CA ASP A 244 16.30 12.84 -10.27
C ASP A 244 15.03 13.61 -9.95
N ASP A 245 15.07 14.43 -8.89
CA ASP A 245 13.92 15.17 -8.34
C ASP A 245 12.72 14.27 -8.00
N PRO A 246 12.85 13.32 -7.04
CA PRO A 246 11.74 12.45 -6.64
C PRO A 246 10.69 13.23 -5.84
N TRP A 247 9.41 13.11 -6.23
CA TRP A 247 8.29 13.85 -5.63
C TRP A 247 7.35 12.99 -4.80
N SER A 248 7.18 11.75 -5.15
CA SER A 248 6.23 10.85 -4.50
C SER A 248 6.83 9.48 -4.23
N VAL A 249 6.45 8.89 -3.11
CA VAL A 249 6.68 7.49 -2.76
C VAL A 249 5.39 6.81 -2.38
N PHE A 250 5.32 5.51 -2.65
CA PHE A 250 4.25 4.63 -2.21
C PHE A 250 4.82 3.25 -1.87
N SER A 251 4.16 2.51 -0.99
CA SER A 251 4.55 1.16 -0.57
C SER A 251 3.51 0.13 -0.96
N ALA A 252 3.93 -0.97 -1.56
CA ALA A 252 3.07 -2.12 -1.90
C ALA A 252 3.93 -3.37 -2.08
N ASP A 253 3.38 -4.56 -1.89
CA ASP A 253 3.99 -5.84 -2.27
C ASP A 253 3.66 -6.11 -3.75
N LEU A 254 4.50 -5.58 -4.68
CA LEU A 254 4.21 -5.59 -6.11
C LEU A 254 4.42 -6.94 -6.79
N ASP A 255 5.32 -7.76 -6.28
CA ASP A 255 5.56 -9.10 -6.84
C ASP A 255 4.98 -10.21 -5.97
N ARG A 256 4.25 -9.82 -4.92
CA ARG A 256 3.51 -10.70 -4.00
C ARG A 256 4.40 -11.75 -3.34
N ASP A 257 5.64 -11.38 -3.04
CA ASP A 257 6.56 -12.26 -2.31
C ASP A 257 6.42 -12.13 -0.78
N GLY A 258 5.67 -11.14 -0.32
CA GLY A 258 5.34 -10.87 1.07
C GLY A 258 6.18 -9.77 1.70
N ASP A 259 7.10 -9.17 0.94
CA ASP A 259 7.97 -8.09 1.38
C ASP A 259 7.45 -6.74 0.85
N THR A 260 7.58 -5.68 1.64
CA THR A 260 7.10 -4.35 1.24
C THR A 260 8.05 -3.70 0.24
N ASP A 261 7.61 -3.55 -1.02
CA ASP A 261 8.31 -2.81 -2.06
C ASP A 261 8.00 -1.32 -2.04
N ILE A 262 8.82 -0.52 -2.73
CA ILE A 262 8.66 0.92 -2.79
C ILE A 262 8.55 1.38 -4.25
N LEU A 263 7.55 2.22 -4.49
CA LEU A 263 7.38 2.97 -5.73
C LEU A 263 7.90 4.39 -5.57
N SER A 264 8.45 4.97 -6.62
CA SER A 264 8.75 6.39 -6.69
C SER A 264 8.41 7.00 -8.04
N ALA A 265 7.96 8.27 -8.02
CA ALA A 265 7.80 9.10 -9.19
C ALA A 265 8.82 10.25 -9.14
N SER A 266 9.56 10.47 -10.23
CA SER A 266 10.68 11.41 -10.31
C SER A 266 10.49 12.33 -11.52
N ALA A 267 10.52 13.66 -11.25
CA ALA A 267 10.08 14.66 -12.21
C ALA A 267 11.11 15.01 -13.29
N GLU A 268 12.41 15.12 -12.94
CA GLU A 268 13.44 15.56 -13.89
C GLU A 268 14.01 14.42 -14.75
N ASP A 269 13.90 13.17 -14.33
CA ASP A 269 14.26 12.01 -15.14
C ASP A 269 13.04 11.30 -15.77
N ASP A 270 11.84 11.85 -15.60
CA ASP A 270 10.59 11.41 -16.24
C ASP A 270 10.26 9.94 -15.98
N ARG A 271 10.43 9.46 -14.74
CA ARG A 271 10.31 8.04 -14.43
C ARG A 271 9.31 7.72 -13.33
N VAL A 272 8.70 6.55 -13.52
CA VAL A 272 8.06 5.77 -12.46
C VAL A 272 8.93 4.55 -12.21
N THR A 273 9.34 4.36 -10.97
CA THR A 273 10.36 3.36 -10.60
C THR A 273 9.85 2.48 -9.46
N TRP A 274 10.13 1.20 -9.57
CA TRP A 274 9.93 0.21 -8.53
C TRP A 274 11.27 -0.18 -7.90
N HIS A 275 11.33 -0.20 -6.60
CA HIS A 275 12.45 -0.64 -5.78
C HIS A 275 12.02 -1.92 -5.07
N GLU A 276 12.40 -3.06 -5.68
CA GLU A 276 12.12 -4.40 -5.17
C GLU A 276 12.91 -4.65 -3.90
N ASN A 277 12.22 -5.06 -2.85
CA ASN A 277 12.76 -5.49 -1.57
C ASN A 277 13.18 -6.97 -1.66
N ASP A 278 14.30 -7.37 -1.07
CA ASP A 278 14.77 -8.76 -1.07
C ASP A 278 14.39 -9.55 0.20
N GLY A 279 13.53 -8.98 1.06
CA GLY A 279 13.08 -9.57 2.31
C GLY A 279 14.17 -9.75 3.38
N ALA A 280 15.34 -9.18 3.18
CA ALA A 280 16.36 -9.20 4.22
C ALA A 280 16.14 -8.09 5.25
N SER A 281 16.51 -8.28 6.50
CA SER A 281 16.51 -7.22 7.50
C SER A 281 17.95 -6.83 7.88
N PRO A 282 18.40 -5.61 7.52
CA PRO A 282 17.72 -4.63 6.67
C PRO A 282 17.67 -5.05 5.19
N PRO A 283 16.67 -4.58 4.42
CA PRO A 283 16.49 -4.95 3.03
C PRO A 283 17.60 -4.45 2.10
N SER A 284 17.80 -5.18 1.00
CA SER A 284 18.60 -4.75 -0.14
C SER A 284 17.67 -4.51 -1.34
N TRP A 285 17.91 -3.46 -2.10
CA TRP A 285 16.99 -2.97 -3.10
C TRP A 285 17.45 -3.25 -4.53
N THR A 286 16.53 -3.74 -5.36
CA THR A 286 16.72 -3.82 -6.81
C THR A 286 15.82 -2.81 -7.51
N THR A 287 16.42 -1.76 -8.09
CA THR A 287 15.66 -0.70 -8.78
C THR A 287 15.29 -1.12 -10.19
N ARG A 288 13.99 -1.04 -10.53
CA ARG A 288 13.41 -1.35 -11.83
C ARG A 288 12.60 -0.16 -12.33
N THR A 289 12.71 0.17 -13.61
CA THR A 289 11.90 1.22 -14.23
C THR A 289 10.59 0.60 -14.73
N ILE A 290 9.46 1.10 -14.24
CA ILE A 290 8.12 0.75 -14.73
C ILE A 290 7.83 1.57 -15.99
N ALA A 291 8.02 2.91 -15.91
CA ALA A 291 7.82 3.81 -17.03
C ALA A 291 8.97 4.81 -17.16
N ALA A 292 9.24 5.23 -18.39
CA ALA A 292 10.20 6.28 -18.72
C ALA A 292 9.61 7.22 -19.77
N GLY A 293 9.94 8.52 -19.68
CA GLY A 293 9.41 9.56 -20.58
C GLY A 293 8.02 10.02 -20.17
N ARG A 294 7.70 9.94 -18.89
CA ARG A 294 6.51 10.53 -18.26
C ARG A 294 6.85 11.94 -17.79
N ASP A 295 6.66 12.93 -18.67
CA ASP A 295 7.12 14.31 -18.53
C ASP A 295 6.63 14.93 -17.20
N GLY A 296 7.55 14.99 -16.22
CA GLY A 296 7.25 15.41 -14.85
C GLY A 296 6.40 14.43 -14.04
N ALA A 297 6.81 13.18 -13.90
CA ALA A 297 6.14 12.22 -13.02
C ALA A 297 6.26 12.68 -11.55
N ILE A 298 5.13 13.02 -10.91
CA ILE A 298 5.09 13.57 -9.55
C ILE A 298 4.20 12.83 -8.57
N SER A 299 3.34 11.94 -9.05
CA SER A 299 2.42 11.21 -8.18
C SER A 299 2.39 9.75 -8.58
N VAL A 300 2.43 8.84 -7.59
CA VAL A 300 2.38 7.39 -7.79
C VAL A 300 1.50 6.74 -6.72
N PHE A 301 0.76 5.71 -7.13
CA PHE A 301 -0.11 4.90 -6.26
C PHE A 301 -0.09 3.45 -6.74
N ALA A 302 -0.47 2.49 -5.90
CA ALA A 302 -0.67 1.11 -6.28
C ALA A 302 -2.05 0.60 -5.86
N ALA A 303 -2.73 -0.09 -6.77
CA ALA A 303 -4.01 -0.75 -6.54
C ALA A 303 -4.23 -1.84 -7.60
N ASP A 304 -5.00 -2.85 -7.30
CA ASP A 304 -5.45 -3.88 -8.25
C ASP A 304 -6.66 -3.34 -9.03
N LEU A 305 -6.39 -2.72 -10.19
CA LEU A 305 -7.43 -2.00 -10.96
C LEU A 305 -8.27 -2.92 -11.83
N ASP A 306 -7.72 -4.05 -12.25
CA ASP A 306 -8.43 -5.00 -13.09
C ASP A 306 -8.94 -6.22 -12.30
N ALA A 307 -8.81 -6.18 -10.98
CA ALA A 307 -9.24 -7.21 -10.04
C ALA A 307 -8.71 -8.61 -10.39
N ASP A 308 -7.46 -8.69 -10.87
CA ASP A 308 -6.78 -9.95 -11.15
C ASP A 308 -5.97 -10.47 -9.95
N GLY A 309 -5.92 -9.68 -8.89
CA GLY A 309 -5.23 -9.96 -7.64
C GLY A 309 -3.76 -9.53 -7.64
N ASP A 310 -3.27 -8.92 -8.71
CA ASP A 310 -1.91 -8.39 -8.81
C ASP A 310 -1.93 -6.86 -8.67
N PRO A 311 -1.11 -6.23 -7.81
CA PRO A 311 -1.11 -4.78 -7.70
C PRO A 311 -0.59 -4.12 -8.96
N ASP A 312 -1.39 -3.18 -9.50
CA ASP A 312 -1.03 -2.29 -10.58
C ASP A 312 -0.45 -0.98 -10.07
N VAL A 313 0.15 -0.21 -10.96
CA VAL A 313 0.73 1.08 -10.64
C VAL A 313 0.01 2.21 -11.38
N ILE A 314 -0.43 3.23 -10.65
CA ILE A 314 -1.05 4.43 -11.21
C ILE A 314 -0.06 5.58 -11.08
N ALA A 315 0.12 6.37 -12.14
CA ALA A 315 1.00 7.53 -12.10
C ALA A 315 0.41 8.76 -12.78
N GLY A 316 0.67 9.90 -12.15
CA GLY A 316 0.34 11.22 -12.66
C GLY A 316 1.58 11.99 -13.09
N SER A 317 1.56 12.56 -14.31
CA SER A 317 2.64 13.34 -14.88
C SER A 317 2.19 14.78 -15.12
N TRP A 318 2.85 15.72 -14.46
CA TRP A 318 2.43 17.12 -14.38
C TRP A 318 2.55 17.89 -15.70
N TRP A 319 3.71 17.78 -16.38
CA TRP A 319 3.99 18.64 -17.54
C TRP A 319 3.26 18.20 -18.81
N ASP A 320 3.08 16.90 -19.00
CA ASP A 320 2.26 16.37 -20.10
C ASP A 320 0.79 16.16 -19.72
N SER A 321 0.44 16.39 -18.44
CA SER A 321 -0.90 16.28 -17.87
C SER A 321 -1.52 14.88 -18.01
N THR A 322 -0.72 13.83 -18.08
CA THR A 322 -1.20 12.47 -18.24
C THR A 322 -1.47 11.77 -16.92
N LEU A 323 -2.52 10.98 -16.90
CA LEU A 323 -2.83 9.98 -15.89
C LEU A 323 -2.85 8.62 -16.57
N ALA A 324 -1.97 7.74 -16.13
CA ALA A 324 -1.83 6.40 -16.69
C ALA A 324 -1.78 5.35 -15.60
N TRP A 325 -2.14 4.13 -15.93
CA TRP A 325 -1.90 2.98 -15.10
C TRP A 325 -1.05 1.95 -15.86
N TYR A 326 -0.38 1.11 -15.09
CA TYR A 326 0.56 0.12 -15.58
C TYR A 326 0.10 -1.22 -15.02
N GLU A 327 -0.58 -2.00 -15.87
CA GLU A 327 -1.09 -3.33 -15.58
C GLU A 327 0.07 -4.28 -15.31
N SER A 328 0.03 -4.94 -14.17
CA SER A 328 0.96 -6.00 -13.77
C SER A 328 0.58 -7.33 -14.44
N ASP A 329 1.54 -8.12 -14.88
CA ASP A 329 1.28 -9.47 -15.39
C ASP A 329 1.36 -10.57 -14.32
N GLY A 330 1.46 -10.19 -13.04
CA GLY A 330 1.60 -11.09 -11.89
C GLY A 330 2.84 -11.99 -11.94
N GLY A 331 3.80 -11.68 -12.80
CA GLY A 331 5.08 -12.40 -12.89
C GLY A 331 5.96 -12.12 -11.67
N ALA A 332 7.00 -12.93 -11.48
CA ALA A 332 8.02 -12.68 -10.45
C ALA A 332 9.42 -12.61 -11.11
N PRO A 333 9.95 -11.41 -11.37
CA PRO A 333 9.34 -10.09 -11.19
C PRO A 333 8.24 -9.80 -12.21
N PRO A 334 7.23 -8.95 -11.88
CA PRO A 334 6.18 -8.57 -12.81
C PRO A 334 6.70 -7.73 -13.98
N ALA A 335 6.03 -7.85 -15.13
CA ALA A 335 6.17 -6.96 -16.26
C ALA A 335 4.92 -6.07 -16.37
N PHE A 336 5.13 -4.79 -16.67
CA PHE A 336 4.07 -3.80 -16.67
C PHE A 336 3.68 -3.39 -18.08
N THR A 337 2.37 -3.33 -18.35
CA THR A 337 1.79 -2.82 -19.60
C THR A 337 1.13 -1.48 -19.34
N GLU A 338 1.50 -0.47 -20.14
CA GLU A 338 0.97 0.88 -19.98
C GLU A 338 -0.42 1.05 -20.60
N HIS A 339 -1.34 1.66 -19.83
CA HIS A 339 -2.66 2.08 -20.26
C HIS A 339 -2.90 3.54 -19.86
N MET A 340 -3.43 4.32 -20.83
CA MET A 340 -3.81 5.70 -20.55
C MET A 340 -5.20 5.75 -19.94
N ILE A 341 -5.32 6.31 -18.73
CA ILE A 341 -6.63 6.61 -18.14
C ILE A 341 -7.18 7.89 -18.79
N ALA A 342 -6.45 9.00 -18.68
CA ALA A 342 -6.94 10.29 -19.17
C ALA A 342 -5.83 11.35 -19.28
N THR A 343 -6.26 12.55 -19.74
CA THR A 343 -5.51 13.79 -19.54
C THR A 343 -6.16 14.57 -18.41
N CYS A 344 -5.54 14.60 -17.23
CA CYS A 344 -6.13 15.15 -16.01
C CYS A 344 -5.84 16.65 -15.78
N GLY A 345 -5.01 17.29 -16.61
CA GLY A 345 -4.75 18.74 -16.50
C GLY A 345 -3.85 19.14 -15.32
N GLY A 346 -2.77 18.43 -15.11
CA GLY A 346 -1.79 18.61 -14.03
C GLY A 346 -2.18 17.79 -12.79
N PRO A 347 -2.01 16.45 -12.85
CA PRO A 347 -2.35 15.54 -11.75
C PRO A 347 -1.33 15.69 -10.61
N GLU A 348 -1.67 16.48 -9.60
CA GLU A 348 -0.81 16.70 -8.42
C GLU A 348 -1.04 15.63 -7.36
N GLY A 349 -2.30 15.33 -7.06
CA GLY A 349 -2.69 14.24 -6.17
C GLY A 349 -3.49 13.18 -6.91
N ILE A 350 -3.16 11.92 -6.69
CA ILE A 350 -3.93 10.76 -7.14
C ILE A 350 -4.29 9.88 -5.95
N PHE A 351 -5.44 9.22 -6.05
CA PHE A 351 -5.89 8.25 -5.07
C PHE A 351 -6.74 7.19 -5.77
N ALA A 352 -6.76 5.98 -5.25
CA ALA A 352 -7.59 4.92 -5.79
C ALA A 352 -8.41 4.26 -4.68
N ALA A 353 -9.70 4.13 -4.88
CA ALA A 353 -10.65 3.55 -3.92
C ALA A 353 -11.96 3.16 -4.62
N ARG A 354 -12.79 2.38 -3.96
CA ARG A 354 -14.16 2.11 -4.36
C ARG A 354 -15.05 3.31 -4.00
N ILE A 355 -15.55 4.03 -5.00
CA ILE A 355 -16.22 5.31 -4.81
C ILE A 355 -17.72 5.26 -5.09
N ASP A 356 -18.15 4.57 -6.14
CA ASP A 356 -19.54 4.60 -6.62
C ASP A 356 -20.40 3.45 -6.04
N GLY A 357 -19.87 2.68 -5.12
CA GLY A 357 -20.56 1.62 -4.39
C GLY A 357 -20.59 0.26 -5.09
N ASP A 358 -19.83 0.10 -6.18
CA ASP A 358 -19.55 -1.21 -6.77
C ASP A 358 -18.24 -1.83 -6.24
N ALA A 359 -17.79 -2.94 -6.83
CA ALA A 359 -16.62 -3.66 -6.34
C ALA A 359 -15.30 -3.11 -6.91
N ASP A 360 -15.37 -2.30 -7.95
CA ASP A 360 -14.23 -1.87 -8.74
C ASP A 360 -13.48 -0.72 -8.06
N ILE A 361 -12.20 -0.61 -8.35
CA ILE A 361 -11.38 0.49 -7.84
C ILE A 361 -11.37 1.63 -8.85
N ASP A 362 -11.88 2.77 -8.43
CA ASP A 362 -11.91 4.01 -9.17
C ASP A 362 -10.67 4.86 -8.91
N VAL A 363 -10.39 5.80 -9.81
CA VAL A 363 -9.22 6.68 -9.70
C VAL A 363 -9.65 8.13 -9.52
N LEU A 364 -9.21 8.75 -8.45
CA LEU A 364 -9.34 10.18 -8.19
C LEU A 364 -8.10 10.93 -8.69
N CYS A 365 -8.31 12.10 -9.27
CA CYS A 365 -7.24 13.00 -9.68
C CYS A 365 -7.53 14.44 -9.27
N ALA A 366 -6.66 15.02 -8.44
CA ALA A 366 -6.65 16.44 -8.12
C ALA A 366 -5.87 17.19 -9.21
N ALA A 367 -6.60 17.90 -10.07
CA ALA A 367 -6.06 18.56 -11.25
C ALA A 367 -5.75 20.03 -10.98
N ASN A 368 -4.51 20.30 -10.63
CA ASN A 368 -3.95 21.65 -10.47
C ASN A 368 -3.04 21.97 -11.69
N PRO A 369 -3.22 23.02 -12.45
CA PRO A 369 -4.06 24.21 -12.21
C PRO A 369 -5.47 24.16 -12.88
N ALA A 370 -5.97 23.02 -13.29
CA ALA A 370 -7.28 22.93 -13.97
C ALA A 370 -8.46 23.27 -13.04
N ASN A 371 -8.25 23.36 -11.73
CA ASN A 371 -9.27 23.63 -10.70
C ASN A 371 -10.40 22.60 -10.67
N LYS A 372 -10.04 21.33 -10.85
CA LYS A 372 -10.99 20.24 -10.89
C LYS A 372 -10.53 19.08 -10.01
N VAL A 373 -11.50 18.35 -9.49
CA VAL A 373 -11.27 17.01 -8.94
C VAL A 373 -12.05 16.05 -9.84
N HIS A 374 -11.32 15.17 -10.50
CA HIS A 374 -11.88 14.15 -11.39
C HIS A 374 -12.08 12.85 -10.62
N LEU A 375 -13.14 12.16 -10.97
CA LEU A 375 -13.36 10.75 -10.72
C LEU A 375 -13.29 10.05 -12.07
N PHE A 376 -12.45 9.07 -12.21
CA PHE A 376 -12.41 8.12 -13.31
C PHE A 376 -13.00 6.82 -12.77
N GLU A 377 -14.31 6.66 -13.04
CA GLU A 377 -15.08 5.49 -12.68
C GLU A 377 -14.61 4.32 -13.55
N ASN A 378 -14.21 3.23 -12.92
CA ASN A 378 -13.88 1.99 -13.58
C ASN A 378 -15.18 1.30 -14.02
N GLU A 379 -15.39 1.13 -15.33
CA GLU A 379 -16.64 0.62 -15.91
C GLU A 379 -16.72 -0.91 -15.92
N GLU A 380 -15.72 -1.57 -15.41
CA GLU A 380 -15.70 -3.03 -15.40
C GLU A 380 -16.51 -3.56 -14.22
N ASN A 381 -17.77 -3.87 -14.49
CA ASN A 381 -18.64 -4.57 -13.55
C ASN A 381 -18.18 -6.03 -13.42
N PHE A 382 -17.14 -6.26 -12.65
CA PHE A 382 -16.70 -7.61 -12.32
C PHE A 382 -17.77 -8.27 -11.43
N SER A 383 -18.15 -9.50 -11.78
CA SER A 383 -18.86 -10.34 -10.83
C SER A 383 -17.87 -10.78 -9.74
N ASP A 384 -18.01 -10.22 -8.56
CA ASP A 384 -17.32 -10.63 -7.33
C ASP A 384 -18.39 -11.04 -6.30
N ALA A 385 -18.76 -12.31 -6.34
CA ALA A 385 -19.91 -12.83 -5.60
C ALA A 385 -19.73 -12.85 -4.08
N ASP A 386 -18.49 -12.73 -3.59
CA ASP A 386 -18.17 -12.80 -2.17
C ASP A 386 -17.47 -11.53 -1.63
N GLY A 387 -17.16 -10.57 -2.52
CA GLY A 387 -16.65 -9.26 -2.16
C GLY A 387 -15.20 -9.26 -1.67
N ASP A 388 -14.36 -10.20 -2.14
CA ASP A 388 -12.96 -10.30 -1.73
C ASP A 388 -12.00 -9.48 -2.61
N GLY A 389 -12.51 -8.86 -3.69
CA GLY A 389 -11.76 -8.02 -4.60
C GLY A 389 -11.17 -8.75 -5.80
N VAL A 390 -11.41 -10.05 -5.94
CA VAL A 390 -11.02 -10.84 -7.10
C VAL A 390 -12.26 -11.26 -7.87
N ARG A 391 -12.32 -10.98 -9.16
CA ARG A 391 -13.48 -11.32 -9.99
C ARG A 391 -13.73 -12.83 -10.05
N ASP A 392 -15.02 -13.23 -10.06
CA ASP A 392 -15.48 -14.63 -10.05
C ASP A 392 -14.79 -15.52 -11.09
N GLU A 393 -14.44 -15.00 -12.24
CA GLU A 393 -13.80 -15.77 -13.33
C GLU A 393 -12.31 -16.04 -13.10
N LEU A 394 -11.63 -15.25 -12.27
CA LEU A 394 -10.25 -15.44 -11.84
C LEU A 394 -10.18 -16.08 -10.44
N ASP A 395 -11.23 -15.90 -9.65
CA ASP A 395 -11.33 -16.50 -8.34
C ASP A 395 -11.61 -18.01 -8.43
N CYS A 396 -10.72 -18.79 -7.88
CA CYS A 396 -10.86 -20.26 -7.81
C CYS A 396 -11.89 -20.74 -6.78
N ALA A 397 -12.43 -19.85 -5.94
CA ALA A 397 -13.45 -20.11 -4.94
C ALA A 397 -14.52 -19.02 -4.85
N PRO A 398 -15.17 -18.59 -5.97
CA PRO A 398 -16.20 -17.56 -5.99
C PRO A 398 -17.30 -17.85 -4.97
N GLY A 399 -17.48 -17.02 -3.99
CA GLY A 399 -18.39 -17.22 -2.86
C GLY A 399 -17.68 -17.62 -1.57
N ASN A 400 -16.36 -17.43 -1.47
CA ASN A 400 -15.58 -17.60 -0.25
C ASN A 400 -14.48 -16.55 -0.14
N ALA A 401 -14.80 -15.36 0.31
CA ALA A 401 -13.91 -14.20 0.49
C ALA A 401 -12.61 -14.47 1.29
N ALA A 402 -12.43 -15.65 1.83
CA ALA A 402 -11.20 -16.06 2.50
C ALA A 402 -10.24 -16.86 1.61
N ALA A 403 -10.54 -17.03 0.31
CA ALA A 403 -9.73 -17.86 -0.58
C ALA A 403 -9.93 -17.49 -2.06
N PHE A 404 -9.05 -16.76 -2.67
CA PHE A 404 -9.11 -16.33 -4.07
C PHE A 404 -8.01 -16.92 -4.97
N ALA A 405 -6.96 -17.49 -4.40
CA ALA A 405 -5.89 -18.16 -5.15
C ALA A 405 -5.32 -19.37 -4.40
N VAL A 406 -4.66 -20.27 -5.13
CA VAL A 406 -3.92 -21.37 -4.50
C VAL A 406 -2.72 -20.81 -3.75
N PRO A 407 -2.55 -21.13 -2.45
CA PRO A 407 -1.46 -20.59 -1.66
C PRO A 407 -0.08 -20.86 -2.26
N ARG A 408 0.76 -19.83 -2.30
CA ARG A 408 2.17 -19.93 -2.70
C ARG A 408 3.00 -20.67 -1.63
N GLU A 409 4.30 -20.79 -1.89
CA GLU A 409 5.25 -21.35 -0.93
C GLU A 409 5.30 -20.52 0.36
N VAL A 410 5.23 -21.20 1.50
CA VAL A 410 5.35 -20.53 2.81
C VAL A 410 6.81 -20.16 3.06
N GLN A 411 7.05 -18.90 3.35
CA GLN A 411 8.35 -18.34 3.64
C GLN A 411 8.64 -18.31 5.17
N ASP A 412 9.81 -17.87 5.56
CA ASP A 412 10.22 -17.57 6.95
C ASP A 412 10.03 -18.68 8.00
N LEU A 413 10.21 -19.92 7.61
CA LEU A 413 10.17 -21.02 8.59
C LEU A 413 11.34 -20.91 9.58
N ARG A 414 11.05 -20.56 10.82
CA ARG A 414 12.04 -20.32 11.87
C ARG A 414 11.68 -20.91 13.23
N PHE A 415 12.69 -21.20 14.03
CA PHE A 415 12.49 -21.61 15.43
C PHE A 415 12.40 -20.38 16.34
N LEU A 416 11.29 -20.25 17.06
CA LEU A 416 11.15 -19.27 18.17
C LEU A 416 11.74 -19.82 19.49
N SER A 417 11.71 -21.14 19.64
CA SER A 417 12.30 -21.86 20.77
C SER A 417 12.66 -23.28 20.35
N PRO A 418 13.39 -24.08 21.16
CA PRO A 418 13.73 -25.47 20.80
C PRO A 418 12.53 -26.39 20.45
N THR A 419 11.32 -25.97 20.81
CA THR A 419 10.08 -26.74 20.61
C THR A 419 8.98 -25.96 19.91
N GLU A 420 9.25 -24.76 19.42
CA GLU A 420 8.27 -23.92 18.75
C GLU A 420 8.81 -23.44 17.40
N LEU A 421 8.02 -23.67 16.34
CA LEU A 421 8.25 -23.20 14.98
C LEU A 421 7.24 -22.08 14.66
N ALA A 422 7.69 -21.10 13.89
CA ALA A 422 6.87 -20.10 13.24
C ALA A 422 7.21 -20.01 11.75
N TRP A 423 6.31 -19.49 10.95
CA TRP A 423 6.45 -19.28 9.51
C TRP A 423 5.65 -18.06 9.07
N GLY A 424 5.96 -17.55 7.89
CA GLY A 424 5.23 -16.45 7.26
C GLY A 424 3.79 -16.83 6.89
N THR A 425 2.92 -15.84 6.77
CA THR A 425 1.53 -16.07 6.32
C THR A 425 1.47 -16.17 4.79
N ALA A 426 0.57 -17.01 4.28
CA ALA A 426 0.22 -17.06 2.85
C ALA A 426 -0.99 -16.16 2.52
N ALA A 427 -1.57 -15.50 3.52
CA ALA A 427 -2.80 -14.72 3.35
C ALA A 427 -2.72 -13.60 2.28
N PRO A 428 -1.61 -12.81 2.18
CA PRO A 428 -1.53 -11.75 1.19
C PRO A 428 -1.70 -12.22 -0.26
N SER A 429 -1.28 -13.45 -0.57
CA SER A 429 -1.31 -13.99 -1.93
C SER A 429 -2.44 -14.98 -2.21
N SER A 430 -3.30 -15.26 -1.25
CA SER A 430 -4.27 -16.36 -1.41
C SER A 430 -5.52 -16.25 -0.54
N GLY A 431 -5.70 -15.14 0.17
CA GLY A 431 -6.82 -14.89 1.07
C GLY A 431 -6.55 -15.30 2.52
N SER A 432 -7.34 -14.73 3.43
CA SER A 432 -7.19 -14.90 4.89
C SER A 432 -7.56 -16.30 5.41
N GLY A 433 -8.20 -17.12 4.59
CA GLY A 433 -8.65 -18.48 4.95
C GLY A 433 -7.58 -19.58 4.86
N ALA A 434 -6.30 -19.21 4.71
CA ALA A 434 -5.23 -20.20 4.61
C ALA A 434 -5.04 -20.98 5.93
N ALA A 435 -4.95 -22.31 5.80
CA ALA A 435 -4.56 -23.24 6.85
C ALA A 435 -3.23 -23.91 6.47
N TYR A 436 -2.49 -24.42 7.43
CA TYR A 436 -1.12 -24.87 7.19
C TYR A 436 -0.93 -26.34 7.57
N ASP A 437 -0.19 -27.06 6.72
CA ASP A 437 0.28 -28.42 7.00
C ASP A 437 1.76 -28.41 7.36
N LEU A 438 2.12 -28.95 8.50
CA LEU A 438 3.50 -29.06 8.98
C LEU A 438 3.97 -30.51 8.89
N VAL A 439 5.03 -30.74 8.13
CA VAL A 439 5.69 -32.04 7.99
C VAL A 439 7.08 -32.00 8.62
N GLY A 440 7.48 -33.04 9.30
CA GLY A 440 8.83 -33.18 9.84
C GLY A 440 9.38 -34.58 9.62
N GLY A 441 10.70 -34.67 9.58
CA GLY A 441 11.40 -35.95 9.41
C GLY A 441 12.88 -35.87 9.79
N SER A 442 13.55 -37.01 9.84
CA SER A 442 14.98 -37.08 10.08
C SER A 442 15.76 -36.72 8.83
N LEU A 443 16.87 -35.95 8.97
CA LEU A 443 17.79 -35.67 7.87
C LEU A 443 18.38 -36.93 7.23
N ALA A 444 18.39 -38.05 7.94
CA ALA A 444 18.81 -39.34 7.38
C ALA A 444 17.77 -39.92 6.38
N GLY A 445 16.58 -39.37 6.34
CA GLY A 445 15.47 -39.79 5.46
C GLY A 445 15.33 -38.98 4.18
N LEU A 446 16.24 -38.06 3.87
CA LEU A 446 16.19 -37.27 2.64
C LEU A 446 16.48 -38.14 1.39
N PRO A 447 15.89 -37.82 0.21
CA PRO A 447 15.04 -36.69 -0.09
C PRO A 447 13.59 -36.83 0.42
N VAL A 448 12.90 -35.70 0.60
CA VAL A 448 11.49 -35.63 1.02
C VAL A 448 10.61 -36.37 0.02
N GLY A 449 9.58 -37.05 0.53
CA GLY A 449 8.63 -37.84 -0.29
C GLY A 449 9.07 -39.27 -0.61
N SER A 450 10.28 -39.68 -0.22
CA SER A 450 10.83 -41.02 -0.54
C SER A 450 11.00 -41.96 0.67
N SER A 451 10.70 -41.49 1.89
CA SER A 451 11.09 -42.18 3.11
C SER A 451 9.92 -42.49 4.06
N PRO A 452 9.88 -43.70 4.68
CA PRO A 452 8.93 -44.00 5.73
C PRO A 452 9.13 -43.25 7.06
N GLY A 453 10.01 -42.27 7.10
CA GLY A 453 10.33 -41.49 8.30
C GLY A 453 9.73 -40.09 8.36
N GLU A 454 8.92 -39.71 7.39
CA GLU A 454 8.19 -38.44 7.41
C GLU A 454 6.90 -38.59 8.25
N ALA A 455 6.60 -37.58 9.05
CA ALA A 455 5.39 -37.54 9.86
C ALA A 455 4.66 -36.19 9.69
N CYS A 456 3.34 -36.26 9.56
CA CYS A 456 2.51 -35.07 9.69
C CYS A 456 2.51 -34.65 11.16
N LEU A 457 3.04 -33.48 11.44
CA LEU A 457 3.10 -32.90 12.79
C LEU A 457 1.90 -32.02 13.08
N GLY A 458 1.20 -31.56 12.03
CA GLY A 458 -0.05 -30.84 12.09
C GLY A 458 -0.63 -30.69 10.70
N ALA A 459 -1.95 -30.86 10.55
CA ALA A 459 -2.67 -30.62 9.32
C ALA A 459 -3.78 -29.61 9.59
N GLY A 460 -3.99 -28.67 8.65
CA GLY A 460 -5.02 -27.65 8.76
C GLY A 460 -4.83 -26.72 9.97
N LEU A 461 -3.60 -26.37 10.32
CA LEU A 461 -3.30 -25.46 11.42
C LEU A 461 -3.81 -24.05 11.07
N PRO A 462 -4.63 -23.41 11.92
CA PRO A 462 -5.24 -22.12 11.60
C PRO A 462 -4.30 -20.90 11.78
N GLY A 463 -3.03 -21.12 12.11
CA GLY A 463 -2.08 -20.04 12.42
C GLY A 463 -0.67 -20.37 12.00
N THR A 464 0.19 -19.37 12.03
CA THR A 464 1.58 -19.41 11.60
C THR A 464 2.56 -19.91 12.65
N ARG A 465 2.10 -20.66 13.65
CA ARG A 465 2.94 -21.21 14.74
C ARG A 465 2.53 -22.63 15.12
N SER A 466 3.48 -23.42 15.52
CA SER A 466 3.26 -24.75 16.10
C SER A 466 4.23 -25.04 17.25
N SER A 467 3.70 -25.48 18.39
CA SER A 467 4.48 -25.99 19.53
C SER A 467 4.64 -27.51 19.54
N ALA A 468 4.17 -28.21 18.50
CA ALA A 468 4.20 -29.68 18.41
C ALA A 468 5.56 -30.22 17.92
N VAL A 469 6.62 -29.43 17.95
CA VAL A 469 7.94 -29.77 17.37
C VAL A 469 8.82 -30.42 18.45
N ALA A 470 9.24 -31.66 18.23
CA ALA A 470 10.19 -32.30 19.11
C ALA A 470 11.62 -31.84 18.86
N ALA A 471 12.35 -31.49 19.91
CA ALA A 471 13.78 -31.25 19.77
C ALA A 471 14.52 -32.51 19.29
N PRO A 472 15.44 -32.43 18.31
CA PRO A 472 16.19 -33.59 17.86
C PRO A 472 17.08 -34.16 18.98
N PRO A 473 17.25 -35.49 19.08
CA PRO A 473 18.22 -36.08 19.98
C PRO A 473 19.63 -35.59 19.65
N SER A 474 20.54 -35.63 20.61
CA SER A 474 21.91 -35.20 20.43
C SER A 474 22.57 -35.96 19.26
N ARG A 475 23.16 -35.23 18.30
CA ARG A 475 23.76 -35.70 17.05
C ARG A 475 22.82 -36.20 15.96
N ALA A 476 21.49 -35.97 16.07
CA ALA A 476 20.52 -36.17 15.00
C ALA A 476 20.06 -34.81 14.48
N GLY A 477 19.75 -34.72 13.17
CA GLY A 477 19.11 -33.56 12.55
C GLY A 477 17.70 -33.91 12.11
N PHE A 478 16.80 -32.94 12.20
CA PHE A 478 15.46 -33.00 11.62
C PHE A 478 15.32 -31.96 10.54
N PHE A 479 14.44 -32.19 9.59
CA PHE A 479 13.93 -31.18 8.69
C PHE A 479 12.47 -30.90 9.01
N TYR A 480 12.02 -29.74 8.67
CA TYR A 480 10.64 -29.31 8.76
C TYR A 480 10.25 -28.61 7.47
N LEU A 481 9.02 -28.80 7.03
CA LEU A 481 8.44 -28.18 5.85
C LEU A 481 7.02 -27.75 6.17
N VAL A 482 6.63 -26.61 5.68
CA VAL A 482 5.26 -26.08 5.81
C VAL A 482 4.71 -25.80 4.42
N ARG A 483 3.44 -26.10 4.21
CA ARG A 483 2.68 -25.64 3.05
C ARG A 483 1.37 -25.02 3.54
N ALA A 484 0.83 -24.08 2.79
CA ALA A 484 -0.50 -23.54 3.01
C ALA A 484 -1.54 -24.27 2.16
N ALA A 485 -2.78 -24.26 2.62
CA ALA A 485 -3.95 -24.77 1.89
C ALA A 485 -5.16 -23.88 2.19
N ASN A 486 -6.01 -23.65 1.20
CA ASN A 486 -7.27 -22.93 1.34
C ASN A 486 -8.37 -23.58 0.48
N GLY A 487 -9.50 -22.89 0.25
CA GLY A 487 -10.60 -23.36 -0.59
C GLY A 487 -10.20 -23.60 -2.05
N CYS A 488 -9.20 -22.91 -2.57
CA CYS A 488 -8.69 -23.04 -3.93
C CYS A 488 -7.76 -24.24 -4.12
N GLY A 489 -7.07 -24.66 -3.06
CA GLY A 489 -6.15 -25.78 -3.19
C GLY A 489 -5.06 -25.83 -2.14
N VAL A 490 -3.99 -26.52 -2.47
CA VAL A 490 -2.85 -26.78 -1.58
C VAL A 490 -1.57 -26.35 -2.25
N GLY A 491 -0.84 -25.44 -1.63
CA GLY A 491 0.46 -24.97 -2.08
C GLY A 491 1.57 -26.02 -1.98
N ALA A 492 2.75 -25.71 -2.44
CA ALA A 492 3.91 -26.58 -2.41
C ALA A 492 4.67 -26.50 -1.07
N TYR A 493 5.47 -27.53 -0.78
CA TYR A 493 6.49 -27.49 0.29
C TYR A 493 7.82 -26.87 -0.20
N GLY A 494 7.77 -25.99 -1.19
CA GLY A 494 8.93 -25.44 -1.86
C GLY A 494 9.50 -26.33 -2.96
N ALA A 495 10.59 -25.87 -3.56
CA ALA A 495 11.30 -26.59 -4.62
C ALA A 495 12.59 -27.26 -4.13
N ASP A 496 13.05 -28.29 -4.83
CA ASP A 496 14.36 -28.87 -4.63
C ASP A 496 15.44 -28.07 -5.40
N SER A 497 16.69 -28.47 -5.28
CA SER A 497 17.82 -27.80 -5.96
C SER A 497 17.76 -27.90 -7.50
N ALA A 498 16.85 -28.66 -8.06
CA ALA A 498 16.61 -28.78 -9.50
C ALA A 498 15.33 -28.01 -9.95
N GLY A 499 14.67 -27.31 -9.03
CA GLY A 499 13.44 -26.54 -9.28
C GLY A 499 12.17 -27.39 -9.32
N ALA A 500 12.22 -28.67 -8.93
CA ALA A 500 11.02 -29.49 -8.87
C ALA A 500 10.31 -29.32 -7.51
N ALA A 501 8.99 -29.15 -7.55
CA ALA A 501 8.17 -28.98 -6.35
C ALA A 501 8.35 -30.17 -5.38
N ARG A 502 8.61 -29.89 -4.11
CA ARG A 502 8.66 -30.92 -3.06
C ARG A 502 7.24 -31.36 -2.73
N VAL A 503 7.05 -32.67 -2.63
CA VAL A 503 5.79 -33.28 -2.22
C VAL A 503 6.01 -34.20 -1.03
N SER A 504 5.06 -34.23 -0.09
CA SER A 504 5.04 -35.20 0.99
C SER A 504 3.64 -35.79 1.09
N VAL A 505 3.56 -37.08 1.31
CA VAL A 505 2.31 -37.81 1.56
C VAL A 505 1.97 -37.92 3.05
N ALA A 506 2.81 -37.34 3.92
CA ALA A 506 2.64 -37.46 5.35
C ALA A 506 1.47 -36.63 5.89
N CYS A 507 1.18 -35.44 5.31
CA CYS A 507 -0.07 -34.72 5.53
C CYS A 507 -0.91 -34.85 4.26
N PRO A 508 -2.08 -35.53 4.34
CA PRO A 508 -2.93 -35.81 3.18
C PRO A 508 -3.58 -34.57 2.57
#